data_cd407d28d2eae4664c457a272ea996cc
#
_entry.id   cd407d28d2eae4664c457a272ea996cc
#
_cell.length_a   1.000
_cell.length_b   1.000
_cell.length_c   1.000
_cell.angle_alpha   90.00
_cell.angle_beta   90.00
_cell.angle_gamma   90.00
#
_symmetry.space_group_name_H-M   'P 1'
#
loop_
_entity.id
_entity.type
_entity.pdbx_description
1 polymer ?
#
loop_
_entity_poly.entity_id
_entity_poly.type
_entity_poly.pdbx_seq_one_letter_code
_entity_poly.pdbx_strand_id
1 'polypeptide(L)'
;MRTILLSLIALTLVACSKPYDKYVGYWQLDDSKRQKILEIRKEDKDTYLVNENIFQSTDLLGNSKKEQVLEKTEKDGLGVNNGLTVVPFNLSDDGKTLRIMNNKYSKISDDDAKKALDNNKACKDLRTQYQEEIKPISFANSETAKRNQIGEKYIELQKKIPNCDLNIHILKSSVGF
;
A
#
# COMPACT_ATOMS: atom_id res chain seq x y z
N MET A 1 28.53 3.50 61.87
CA MET A 1 28.46 3.57 60.38
C MET A 1 27.38 2.61 59.90
N ARG A 2 26.23 3.12 59.51
CA ARG A 2 25.10 2.32 58.99
C ARG A 2 25.07 2.51 57.48
N THR A 3 25.47 1.49 56.74
CA THR A 3 25.38 1.43 55.28
C THR A 3 23.94 1.08 54.88
N ILE A 4 23.24 2.03 54.33
CA ILE A 4 21.91 1.84 53.73
C ILE A 4 22.12 1.29 52.32
N LEU A 5 21.80 0.01 52.10
CA LEU A 5 21.74 -0.62 50.79
C LEU A 5 20.43 -0.18 50.12
N LEU A 6 20.52 0.76 49.21
CA LEU A 6 19.40 1.14 48.29
C LEU A 6 19.31 0.06 47.20
N SER A 7 18.39 -0.91 47.39
CA SER A 7 17.97 -1.82 46.31
C SER A 7 17.16 -1.08 45.31
N LEU A 8 17.76 -0.78 44.15
CA LEU A 8 17.07 -0.27 42.97
C LEU A 8 16.27 -1.44 42.37
N ILE A 9 14.99 -1.53 42.71
CA ILE A 9 14.04 -2.42 42.03
C ILE A 9 13.72 -1.76 40.69
N ALA A 10 14.41 -2.21 39.63
CA ALA A 10 14.02 -1.90 38.25
C ALA A 10 12.69 -2.61 37.95
N LEU A 11 11.58 -1.92 38.09
CA LEU A 11 10.30 -2.36 37.59
C LEU A 11 10.39 -2.37 36.05
N THR A 12 10.72 -3.52 35.48
CA THR A 12 10.49 -3.79 34.07
C THR A 12 8.98 -3.85 33.85
N LEU A 13 8.43 -2.76 33.35
CA LEU A 13 7.08 -2.73 32.79
C LEU A 13 7.08 -3.64 31.54
N VAL A 14 6.83 -4.93 31.77
CA VAL A 14 6.45 -5.85 30.70
C VAL A 14 5.06 -5.37 30.25
N ALA A 15 5.03 -4.47 29.28
CA ALA A 15 3.80 -4.16 28.57
C ALA A 15 3.30 -5.48 27.97
N CYS A 16 2.26 -6.04 28.56
CA CYS A 16 1.53 -7.18 28.00
C CYS A 16 0.92 -6.72 26.66
N SER A 17 1.70 -6.75 25.59
CA SER A 17 1.17 -6.60 24.25
C SER A 17 0.24 -7.79 24.01
N LYS A 18 -1.00 -7.52 23.63
CA LYS A 18 -1.93 -8.59 23.30
C LYS A 18 -1.38 -9.38 22.09
N PRO A 19 -1.64 -10.70 22.02
CA PRO A 19 -1.05 -11.59 21.02
C PRO A 19 -1.29 -11.11 19.58
N TYR A 20 -2.33 -10.30 19.35
CA TYR A 20 -2.69 -9.80 18.01
C TYR A 20 -2.13 -8.42 17.68
N ASP A 21 -1.56 -7.66 18.63
CA ASP A 21 -0.98 -6.34 18.38
C ASP A 21 0.22 -6.42 17.40
N LYS A 22 0.84 -7.58 17.28
CA LYS A 22 1.93 -7.87 16.32
C LYS A 22 1.48 -7.76 14.85
N TYR A 23 0.18 -7.90 14.57
CA TYR A 23 -0.38 -7.73 13.22
C TYR A 23 -0.50 -6.26 12.81
N VAL A 24 -0.60 -5.35 13.78
CA VAL A 24 -0.84 -3.92 13.52
C VAL A 24 0.33 -3.29 12.75
N GLY A 25 0.00 -2.47 11.77
CA GLY A 25 0.92 -1.72 10.93
C GLY A 25 0.67 -1.90 9.45
N TYR A 26 1.65 -1.49 8.66
CA TYR A 26 1.60 -1.52 7.20
C TYR A 26 2.37 -2.71 6.64
N TRP A 27 1.80 -3.31 5.59
CA TRP A 27 2.29 -4.55 4.98
C TRP A 27 2.33 -4.41 3.47
N GLN A 28 3.52 -4.37 2.90
CA GLN A 28 3.74 -4.24 1.47
C GLN A 28 3.75 -5.62 0.80
N LEU A 29 2.99 -5.78 -0.28
CA LEU A 29 3.00 -7.00 -1.09
C LEU A 29 4.37 -7.19 -1.75
N ASP A 30 4.95 -8.38 -1.60
CA ASP A 30 6.23 -8.79 -2.21
C ASP A 30 6.01 -9.18 -3.69
N ASP A 31 5.47 -8.26 -4.49
CA ASP A 31 5.25 -8.45 -5.94
C ASP A 31 5.69 -7.19 -6.67
N SER A 32 6.75 -7.29 -7.46
CA SER A 32 7.32 -6.16 -8.21
C SER A 32 6.37 -5.56 -9.26
N LYS A 33 5.35 -6.32 -9.69
CA LYS A 33 4.39 -5.88 -10.72
C LYS A 33 3.16 -5.19 -10.15
N ARG A 34 2.91 -5.35 -8.85
CA ARG A 34 1.69 -4.83 -8.19
C ARG A 34 2.07 -4.05 -6.94
N GLN A 35 1.90 -2.75 -7.00
CA GLN A 35 2.03 -1.95 -5.79
C GLN A 35 0.75 -2.09 -4.97
N LYS A 36 0.85 -2.78 -3.83
CA LYS A 36 -0.25 -2.95 -2.87
C LYS A 36 0.32 -2.87 -1.46
N ILE A 37 -0.26 -2.02 -0.64
CA ILE A 37 0.02 -1.95 0.80
C ILE A 37 -1.32 -2.15 1.52
N LEU A 38 -1.36 -3.14 2.39
CA LEU A 38 -2.47 -3.31 3.32
C LEU A 38 -2.12 -2.68 4.67
N GLU A 39 -3.13 -2.18 5.36
CA GLU A 39 -3.01 -1.64 6.70
C GLU A 39 -3.86 -2.48 7.65
N ILE A 40 -3.29 -2.89 8.78
CA ILE A 40 -4.02 -3.46 9.90
C ILE A 40 -3.93 -2.47 11.05
N ARG A 41 -5.08 -1.99 11.52
CA ARG A 41 -5.17 -1.09 12.66
C ARG A 41 -6.02 -1.67 13.77
N LYS A 42 -5.73 -1.26 14.98
CA LYS A 42 -6.52 -1.60 16.14
C LYS A 42 -7.56 -0.50 16.34
N GLU A 43 -8.82 -0.87 16.36
CA GLU A 43 -9.92 0.07 16.58
C GLU A 43 -10.23 0.18 18.08
N ASP A 44 -10.39 -0.98 18.71
CA ASP A 44 -10.72 -1.11 20.12
C ASP A 44 -9.85 -2.15 20.81
N LYS A 45 -10.16 -2.41 22.09
CA LYS A 45 -9.42 -3.34 22.95
C LYS A 45 -9.15 -4.70 22.27
N ASP A 46 -10.11 -5.23 21.50
CA ASP A 46 -10.04 -6.56 20.87
C ASP A 46 -10.50 -6.56 19.41
N THR A 47 -10.71 -5.37 18.81
CA THR A 47 -11.18 -5.19 17.44
C THR A 47 -10.04 -4.71 16.55
N TYR A 48 -9.79 -5.45 15.48
CA TYR A 48 -8.79 -5.12 14.47
C TYR A 48 -9.48 -4.95 13.13
N LEU A 49 -9.09 -3.94 12.38
CA LEU A 49 -9.60 -3.65 11.05
C LEU A 49 -8.48 -3.80 10.03
N VAL A 50 -8.83 -4.26 8.84
CA VAL A 50 -7.93 -4.29 7.69
C VAL A 50 -8.46 -3.44 6.56
N ASN A 51 -7.59 -2.57 6.05
CA ASN A 51 -7.71 -1.96 4.74
C ASN A 51 -6.81 -2.72 3.78
N GLU A 52 -7.39 -3.49 2.87
CA GLU A 52 -6.62 -4.36 1.98
C GLU A 52 -5.69 -3.63 1.00
N ASN A 53 -5.95 -2.35 0.73
CA ASN A 53 -5.10 -1.54 -0.14
C ASN A 53 -5.29 -0.05 0.11
N ILE A 54 -4.32 0.56 0.79
CA ILE A 54 -4.37 1.99 1.15
C ILE A 54 -4.36 2.94 -0.06
N PHE A 55 -4.00 2.46 -1.26
CA PHE A 55 -4.01 3.25 -2.49
C PHE A 55 -5.40 3.38 -3.13
N GLN A 56 -6.36 2.58 -2.67
CA GLN A 56 -7.72 2.53 -3.21
C GLN A 56 -8.71 2.99 -2.14
N SER A 57 -9.24 4.19 -2.31
CA SER A 57 -10.28 4.75 -1.43
C SER A 57 -11.70 4.32 -1.82
N THR A 58 -11.88 3.83 -3.05
CA THR A 58 -13.19 3.42 -3.59
C THR A 58 -13.12 2.03 -4.22
N ASP A 59 -14.26 1.35 -4.25
CA ASP A 59 -14.46 0.12 -5.01
C ASP A 59 -14.67 0.41 -6.53
N LEU A 60 -14.93 -0.64 -7.32
CA LEU A 60 -15.18 -0.53 -8.76
C LEU A 60 -16.45 0.26 -9.09
N LEU A 61 -17.36 0.44 -8.14
CA LEU A 61 -18.63 1.15 -8.29
C LEU A 61 -18.54 2.59 -7.77
N GLY A 62 -17.36 3.03 -7.30
CA GLY A 62 -17.12 4.37 -6.76
C GLY A 62 -17.55 4.55 -5.30
N ASN A 63 -17.98 3.46 -4.61
CA ASN A 63 -18.29 3.53 -3.19
C ASN A 63 -17.02 3.54 -2.34
N SER A 64 -17.04 4.20 -1.19
CA SER A 64 -15.94 4.12 -0.23
C SER A 64 -15.63 2.68 0.11
N LYS A 65 -14.38 2.25 -0.07
CA LYS A 65 -13.96 0.90 0.26
C LYS A 65 -14.05 0.74 1.77
N LYS A 66 -14.92 -0.16 2.22
CA LYS A 66 -15.10 -0.45 3.64
C LYS A 66 -13.92 -1.26 4.16
N GLU A 67 -13.39 -0.84 5.29
CA GLU A 67 -12.49 -1.68 6.07
C GLU A 67 -13.23 -2.92 6.55
N GLN A 68 -12.51 -4.02 6.64
CA GLN A 68 -13.09 -5.29 7.11
C GLN A 68 -12.61 -5.56 8.53
N VAL A 69 -13.52 -6.11 9.35
CA VAL A 69 -13.18 -6.56 10.70
C VAL A 69 -12.41 -7.86 10.59
N LEU A 70 -11.28 -7.96 11.30
CA LEU A 70 -10.52 -9.20 11.43
C LEU A 70 -11.12 -10.04 12.56
N GLU A 71 -11.39 -11.30 12.25
CA GLU A 71 -11.88 -12.30 13.19
C GLU A 71 -10.73 -13.17 13.71
N LYS A 72 -10.91 -13.72 14.90
CA LYS A 72 -9.96 -14.72 15.45
C LYS A 72 -10.13 -16.03 14.69
N THR A 73 -9.00 -16.64 14.33
CA THR A 73 -8.97 -17.96 13.70
C THR A 73 -8.83 -19.06 14.76
N GLU A 74 -9.13 -20.31 14.39
CA GLU A 74 -8.98 -21.48 15.27
C GLU A 74 -7.54 -21.71 15.78
N LYS A 75 -6.55 -21.15 15.07
CA LYS A 75 -5.10 -21.26 15.41
C LYS A 75 -4.55 -20.02 16.10
N ASP A 76 -5.35 -19.31 16.88
CA ASP A 76 -4.95 -18.10 17.60
C ASP A 76 -4.32 -17.01 16.72
N GLY A 77 -4.75 -16.92 15.45
CA GLY A 77 -4.40 -15.88 14.50
C GLY A 77 -5.55 -14.92 14.24
N LEU A 78 -5.34 -14.02 13.28
CA LEU A 78 -6.38 -13.16 12.71
C LEU A 78 -6.69 -13.57 11.28
N GLY A 79 -7.90 -13.28 10.81
CA GLY A 79 -8.30 -13.52 9.42
C GLY A 79 -9.50 -12.67 9.01
N VAL A 80 -9.81 -12.67 7.73
CA VAL A 80 -10.99 -12.00 7.16
C VAL A 80 -12.07 -13.02 6.83
N ASN A 81 -13.28 -12.77 7.28
CA ASN A 81 -14.44 -13.55 6.87
C ASN A 81 -14.90 -13.10 5.47
N ASN A 82 -14.87 -14.01 4.52
CA ASN A 82 -15.31 -13.78 3.13
C ASN A 82 -16.77 -14.19 2.87
N GLY A 83 -17.52 -14.49 3.93
CA GLY A 83 -18.89 -14.97 3.87
C GLY A 83 -19.04 -16.49 3.78
N LEU A 84 -17.98 -17.22 3.47
CA LEU A 84 -17.95 -18.69 3.41
C LEU A 84 -17.02 -19.29 4.47
N THR A 85 -15.89 -18.64 4.70
CA THR A 85 -14.87 -19.08 5.66
C THR A 85 -14.03 -17.91 6.10
N VAL A 86 -13.28 -18.07 7.19
CA VAL A 86 -12.28 -17.11 7.62
C VAL A 86 -10.96 -17.40 6.91
N VAL A 87 -10.51 -16.48 6.06
CA VAL A 87 -9.23 -16.54 5.39
C VAL A 87 -8.13 -16.11 6.37
N PRO A 88 -7.22 -17.00 6.78
CA PRO A 88 -6.25 -16.68 7.81
C PRO A 88 -5.14 -15.76 7.31
N PHE A 89 -4.67 -14.89 8.19
CA PHE A 89 -3.50 -14.05 8.05
C PHE A 89 -2.36 -14.70 8.82
N ASN A 90 -1.50 -15.44 8.11
CA ASN A 90 -0.41 -16.21 8.72
C ASN A 90 0.80 -15.29 8.94
N LEU A 91 1.01 -14.90 10.19
CA LEU A 91 2.14 -14.06 10.59
C LEU A 91 3.35 -14.96 10.94
N SER A 92 4.54 -14.56 10.47
CA SER A 92 5.79 -15.22 10.87
C SER A 92 6.10 -14.96 12.35
N ASP A 93 6.90 -15.85 12.96
CA ASP A 93 7.26 -15.76 14.38
C ASP A 93 8.00 -14.45 14.71
N ASP A 94 8.82 -13.95 13.78
CA ASP A 94 9.53 -12.67 13.92
C ASP A 94 8.64 -11.44 13.70
N GLY A 95 7.36 -11.63 13.32
CA GLY A 95 6.40 -10.55 13.07
C GLY A 95 6.69 -9.68 11.84
N LYS A 96 7.57 -10.12 10.92
CA LYS A 96 8.01 -9.32 9.78
C LYS A 96 7.37 -9.73 8.46
N THR A 97 6.81 -10.92 8.37
CA THR A 97 6.18 -11.45 7.17
C THR A 97 4.74 -11.84 7.45
N LEU A 98 3.82 -11.42 6.60
CA LEU A 98 2.41 -11.80 6.63
C LEU A 98 2.06 -12.54 5.35
N ARG A 99 1.46 -13.73 5.47
CA ARG A 99 0.96 -14.50 4.32
C ARG A 99 -0.55 -14.58 4.35
N ILE A 100 -1.16 -14.19 3.23
CA ILE A 100 -2.61 -14.24 3.04
C ILE A 100 -2.84 -15.02 1.73
N MET A 101 -3.37 -16.24 1.83
CA MET A 101 -3.44 -17.16 0.68
C MET A 101 -2.05 -17.33 0.03
N ASN A 102 -1.93 -17.02 -1.26
CA ASN A 102 -0.69 -17.12 -2.04
C ASN A 102 0.16 -15.83 -2.03
N ASN A 103 -0.33 -14.77 -1.38
CA ASN A 103 0.39 -13.51 -1.33
C ASN A 103 1.27 -13.43 -0.08
N LYS A 104 2.48 -12.94 -0.29
CA LYS A 104 3.43 -12.64 0.78
C LYS A 104 3.56 -11.14 0.91
N TYR A 105 3.56 -10.66 2.15
CA TYR A 105 3.71 -9.25 2.49
C TYR A 105 4.85 -9.08 3.49
N SER A 106 5.62 -8.04 3.34
CA SER A 106 6.66 -7.63 4.27
C SER A 106 6.20 -6.41 5.07
N LYS A 107 6.49 -6.40 6.36
CA LYS A 107 6.17 -5.28 7.24
C LYS A 107 7.03 -4.08 6.86
N ILE A 108 6.41 -2.91 6.73
CA ILE A 108 7.09 -1.64 6.44
C ILE A 108 6.84 -0.63 7.54
N SER A 109 7.67 0.41 7.60
CA SER A 109 7.49 1.51 8.54
C SER A 109 6.34 2.44 8.14
N ASP A 110 5.80 3.18 9.09
CA ASP A 110 4.78 4.21 8.86
C ASP A 110 5.29 5.29 7.88
N ASP A 111 6.56 5.65 7.99
CA ASP A 111 7.20 6.60 7.09
C ASP A 111 7.28 6.08 5.65
N ASP A 112 7.58 4.79 5.45
CA ASP A 112 7.61 4.20 4.12
C ASP A 112 6.21 4.08 3.53
N ALA A 113 5.20 3.73 4.34
CA ALA A 113 3.81 3.73 3.92
C ALA A 113 3.34 5.14 3.52
N LYS A 114 3.69 6.17 4.29
CA LYS A 114 3.39 7.57 3.98
C LYS A 114 4.06 8.01 2.68
N LYS A 115 5.36 7.74 2.50
CA LYS A 115 6.06 8.04 1.24
C LYS A 115 5.40 7.36 0.04
N ALA A 116 4.98 6.10 0.20
CA ALA A 116 4.29 5.37 -0.85
C ALA A 116 2.93 6.01 -1.20
N LEU A 117 2.17 6.49 -0.22
CA LEU A 117 0.92 7.23 -0.43
C LEU A 117 1.17 8.56 -1.16
N ASP A 118 2.17 9.33 -0.74
CA ASP A 118 2.53 10.60 -1.37
C ASP A 118 2.95 10.38 -2.84
N ASN A 119 3.77 9.37 -3.10
CA ASN A 119 4.16 8.99 -4.46
C ASN A 119 2.95 8.56 -5.31
N ASN A 120 2.04 7.77 -4.75
CA ASN A 120 0.82 7.35 -5.46
C ASN A 120 -0.07 8.54 -5.80
N LYS A 121 -0.22 9.50 -4.88
CA LYS A 121 -0.96 10.74 -5.13
C LYS A 121 -0.28 11.56 -6.23
N ALA A 122 1.02 11.80 -6.13
CA ALA A 122 1.77 12.54 -7.14
C ALA A 122 1.67 11.90 -8.54
N CYS A 123 1.67 10.55 -8.61
CA CYS A 123 1.50 9.82 -9.86
C CYS A 123 0.07 9.97 -10.42
N LYS A 124 -0.96 9.97 -9.58
CA LYS A 124 -2.35 10.24 -10.00
C LYS A 124 -2.51 11.66 -10.53
N ASP A 125 -1.95 12.63 -9.83
CA ASP A 125 -2.00 14.05 -10.23
C ASP A 125 -1.28 14.24 -11.58
N LEU A 126 -0.10 13.62 -11.75
CA LEU A 126 0.64 13.65 -13.01
C LEU A 126 -0.15 13.00 -14.16
N ARG A 127 -0.86 11.90 -13.89
CA ARG A 127 -1.75 11.24 -14.87
C ARG A 127 -2.88 12.16 -15.30
N THR A 128 -3.50 12.85 -14.36
CA THR A 128 -4.57 13.81 -14.67
C THR A 128 -4.05 14.94 -15.54
N GLN A 129 -2.89 15.52 -15.22
CA GLN A 129 -2.26 16.56 -16.02
C GLN A 129 -1.94 16.08 -17.44
N TYR A 130 -1.40 14.85 -17.58
CA TYR A 130 -1.17 14.25 -18.89
C TYR A 130 -2.47 14.10 -19.70
N GLN A 131 -3.53 13.62 -19.07
CA GLN A 131 -4.82 13.42 -19.71
C GLN A 131 -5.44 14.75 -20.17
N GLU A 132 -5.34 15.78 -19.36
CA GLU A 132 -5.84 17.13 -19.70
C GLU A 132 -5.05 17.74 -20.86
N GLU A 133 -3.71 17.60 -20.86
CA GLU A 133 -2.85 18.17 -21.91
C GLU A 133 -2.98 17.42 -23.24
N ILE A 134 -3.17 16.07 -23.20
CA ILE A 134 -3.29 15.26 -24.42
C ILE A 134 -4.70 15.25 -25.02
N LYS A 135 -5.74 15.46 -24.19
CA LYS A 135 -7.16 15.40 -24.60
C LYS A 135 -7.53 16.27 -25.80
N PRO A 136 -7.07 17.54 -25.89
CA PRO A 136 -7.40 18.40 -27.02
C PRO A 136 -6.67 18.05 -28.33
N ILE A 137 -5.65 17.15 -28.25
CA ILE A 137 -4.83 16.79 -29.41
C ILE A 137 -5.48 15.64 -30.17
N SER A 138 -5.84 15.90 -31.46
CA SER A 138 -6.42 14.90 -32.33
C SER A 138 -5.52 13.67 -32.52
N PHE A 139 -6.11 12.51 -32.83
CA PHE A 139 -5.40 11.30 -33.26
C PHE A 139 -4.95 11.32 -34.71
N ALA A 140 -5.23 12.43 -35.47
CA ALA A 140 -4.78 12.57 -36.84
C ALA A 140 -3.25 12.51 -36.97
N ASN A 141 -2.76 11.98 -38.08
CA ASN A 141 -1.31 11.84 -38.34
C ASN A 141 -0.56 13.18 -38.25
N SER A 142 -1.21 14.29 -38.62
CA SER A 142 -0.67 15.65 -38.51
C SER A 142 -0.35 16.10 -37.07
N GLU A 143 -0.98 15.50 -36.08
CA GLU A 143 -0.82 15.82 -34.66
C GLU A 143 0.11 14.82 -33.93
N THR A 144 0.62 13.79 -34.63
CA THR A 144 1.45 12.74 -34.03
C THR A 144 2.71 13.29 -33.35
N ALA A 145 3.39 14.22 -33.99
CA ALA A 145 4.60 14.84 -33.44
C ALA A 145 4.31 15.56 -32.12
N LYS A 146 3.22 16.31 -32.05
CA LYS A 146 2.81 17.03 -30.85
C LYS A 146 2.41 16.06 -29.71
N ARG A 147 1.68 15.00 -30.04
CA ARG A 147 1.34 13.94 -29.08
C ARG A 147 2.58 13.27 -28.50
N ASN A 148 3.54 12.95 -29.37
CA ASN A 148 4.82 12.34 -28.95
C ASN A 148 5.61 13.28 -28.05
N GLN A 149 5.69 14.56 -28.38
CA GLN A 149 6.40 15.56 -27.54
C GLN A 149 5.77 15.64 -26.13
N ILE A 150 4.43 15.67 -26.04
CA ILE A 150 3.73 15.62 -24.74
C ILE A 150 4.04 14.30 -24.04
N GLY A 151 3.95 13.17 -24.73
CA GLY A 151 4.24 11.85 -24.17
C GLY A 151 5.64 11.76 -23.59
N GLU A 152 6.66 12.20 -24.34
CA GLU A 152 8.07 12.23 -23.89
C GLU A 152 8.26 13.09 -22.64
N LYS A 153 7.65 14.28 -22.60
CA LYS A 153 7.64 15.15 -21.42
C LYS A 153 7.15 14.40 -20.17
N TYR A 154 6.03 13.70 -20.27
CA TYR A 154 5.45 12.99 -19.12
C TYR A 154 6.20 11.69 -18.78
N ILE A 155 6.83 11.03 -19.75
CA ILE A 155 7.75 9.92 -19.49
C ILE A 155 8.94 10.38 -18.63
N GLU A 156 9.49 11.57 -18.89
CA GLU A 156 10.58 12.10 -18.06
C GLU A 156 10.09 12.54 -16.67
N LEU A 157 8.90 13.10 -16.58
CA LEU A 157 8.32 13.49 -15.29
C LEU A 157 7.99 12.28 -14.39
N GLN A 158 7.43 11.20 -14.95
CA GLN A 158 7.10 10.01 -14.17
C GLN A 158 8.33 9.32 -13.57
N LYS A 159 9.51 9.39 -14.23
CA LYS A 159 10.77 8.82 -13.70
C LYS A 159 11.19 9.44 -12.36
N LYS A 160 10.72 10.64 -12.04
CA LYS A 160 10.99 11.34 -10.77
C LYS A 160 10.12 10.86 -9.62
N ILE A 161 9.07 10.09 -9.93
CA ILE A 161 8.12 9.58 -8.94
C ILE A 161 8.30 8.06 -8.84
N PRO A 162 8.79 7.55 -7.70
CA PRO A 162 9.00 6.12 -7.51
C PRO A 162 7.73 5.30 -7.79
N ASN A 163 7.87 4.23 -8.56
CA ASN A 163 6.79 3.30 -8.95
C ASN A 163 5.62 3.96 -9.71
N CYS A 164 5.84 5.10 -10.35
CA CYS A 164 4.85 5.72 -11.22
C CYS A 164 4.99 5.21 -12.65
N ASP A 165 3.89 4.68 -13.20
CA ASP A 165 3.77 4.31 -14.60
C ASP A 165 2.46 4.86 -15.16
N LEU A 166 2.58 5.74 -16.15
CA LEU A 166 1.44 6.36 -16.83
C LEU A 166 0.97 5.55 -18.04
N ASN A 167 1.68 4.47 -18.41
CA ASN A 167 1.42 3.67 -19.61
C ASN A 167 1.35 4.53 -20.90
N ILE A 168 2.32 5.44 -21.07
CA ILE A 168 2.39 6.32 -22.23
C ILE A 168 3.05 5.60 -23.40
N HIS A 169 2.36 5.54 -24.52
CA HIS A 169 2.86 4.98 -25.77
C HIS A 169 3.26 6.07 -26.74
N ILE A 170 4.53 6.07 -27.17
CA ILE A 170 5.01 6.95 -28.24
C ILE A 170 4.67 6.30 -29.59
N LEU A 171 3.93 7.04 -30.42
CA LEU A 171 3.55 6.59 -31.75
C LEU A 171 4.75 6.68 -32.69
N LYS A 172 5.10 5.58 -33.35
CA LYS A 172 6.10 5.63 -34.43
C LYS A 172 5.47 6.40 -35.60
N SER A 173 6.11 7.50 -36.03
CA SER A 173 5.74 8.11 -37.28
C SER A 173 5.98 7.10 -38.40
N SER A 174 4.93 6.63 -39.04
CA SER A 174 5.06 5.93 -40.32
C SER A 174 5.50 6.94 -41.37
N VAL A 175 6.79 7.21 -41.45
CA VAL A 175 7.37 7.83 -42.64
C VAL A 175 7.34 6.71 -43.68
N GLY A 176 6.29 6.69 -44.46
CA GLY A 176 6.26 5.85 -45.66
C GLY A 176 7.36 6.35 -46.63
N PHE A 177 8.23 5.45 -47.00
CA PHE A 177 9.06 5.58 -48.19
C PHE A 177 8.22 5.21 -49.41
#